data_fd8528b83871e07368f5987004a30bd3
#
_entry.id   fd8528b83871e07368f5987004a30bd3
#
_cell.length_a   1.000
_cell.length_b   1.000
_cell.length_c   1.000
_cell.angle_alpha   90.00
_cell.angle_beta   90.00
_cell.angle_gamma   90.00
#
_symmetry.space_group_name_H-M   'P 1'
#
loop_
_entity.id
_entity.type
_entity.pdbx_description
1 polymer ?
#
loop_
_entity_poly.entity_id
_entity_poly.type
_entity_poly.pdbx_seq_one_letter_code
_entity_poly.pdbx_strand_id
1 'polypeptide(L)'
;MLQIILFLIALLLDPAAVARADTGYCGHTSELASARLRWQAARQIPIDPALADKNCRAFGMQFYEAVTARQATSACQDGIDHQRDLVLLDSEIEAFNELIATQCSG
;
A
#
# COMPACT_ATOMS: atom_id res chain seq x y z
N MET A 1 12.23 40.87 -8.44
CA MET A 1 12.79 39.76 -7.69
C MET A 1 11.91 39.26 -6.56
N LEU A 2 11.33 40.14 -5.77
CA LEU A 2 10.45 39.73 -4.66
C LEU A 2 9.19 39.00 -5.13
N GLN A 3 8.62 39.39 -6.27
CA GLN A 3 7.44 38.74 -6.85
C GLN A 3 7.72 37.35 -7.37
N ILE A 4 8.93 37.08 -7.85
CA ILE A 4 9.31 35.74 -8.36
C ILE A 4 9.50 34.76 -7.20
N ILE A 5 10.04 35.25 -6.08
CA ILE A 5 10.23 34.45 -4.86
C ILE A 5 8.89 34.09 -4.24
N LEU A 6 7.93 35.01 -4.24
CA LEU A 6 6.57 34.78 -3.75
C LEU A 6 5.81 33.77 -4.62
N PHE A 7 6.04 33.76 -5.93
CA PHE A 7 5.46 32.78 -6.85
C PHE A 7 6.03 31.36 -6.63
N LEU A 8 7.33 31.27 -6.37
CA LEU A 8 7.99 29.99 -6.11
C LEU A 8 7.54 29.38 -4.77
N ILE A 9 7.31 30.21 -3.76
CA ILE A 9 6.81 29.76 -2.46
C ILE A 9 5.36 29.30 -2.57
N ALA A 10 4.54 29.96 -3.39
CA ALA A 10 3.15 29.56 -3.62
C ALA A 10 3.04 28.20 -4.33
N LEU A 11 3.98 27.84 -5.20
CA LEU A 11 4.02 26.55 -5.88
C LEU A 11 4.42 25.39 -4.95
N LEU A 12 5.21 25.68 -3.90
CA LEU A 12 5.61 24.68 -2.91
C LEU A 12 4.52 24.39 -1.87
N LEU A 13 3.50 25.25 -1.79
CA LEU A 13 2.39 25.14 -0.83
C LEU A 13 1.06 24.76 -1.51
N ASP A 14 1.12 24.09 -2.67
CA ASP A 14 -0.09 23.67 -3.37
C ASP A 14 -0.79 22.55 -2.58
N PRO A 15 -1.95 22.81 -1.94
CA PRO A 15 -2.65 21.79 -1.17
C PRO A 15 -3.20 20.66 -2.04
N ALA A 16 -3.32 20.84 -3.35
CA ALA A 16 -3.77 19.82 -4.26
C ALA A 16 -2.74 18.70 -4.44
N ALA A 17 -1.44 19.00 -4.33
CA ALA A 17 -0.38 17.99 -4.42
C ALA A 17 -0.37 17.05 -3.20
N VAL A 18 -0.63 17.60 -2.00
CA VAL A 18 -0.72 16.84 -0.75
C VAL A 18 -1.98 15.97 -0.74
N ALA A 19 -3.12 16.51 -1.20
CA ALA A 19 -4.39 15.79 -1.26
C ALA A 19 -4.31 14.57 -2.20
N ARG A 20 -3.53 14.63 -3.28
CA ARG A 20 -3.32 13.52 -4.20
C ARG A 20 -2.51 12.38 -3.58
N ALA A 21 -1.54 12.69 -2.72
CA ALA A 21 -0.74 11.69 -2.02
C ALA A 21 -1.59 10.92 -0.99
N ASP A 22 -2.59 11.58 -0.38
CA ASP A 22 -3.42 10.99 0.66
C ASP A 22 -4.63 10.21 0.14
N THR A 23 -4.98 10.34 -1.14
CA THR A 23 -6.16 9.66 -1.69
C THR A 23 -5.94 8.17 -1.95
N GLY A 24 -4.68 7.69 -2.01
CA GLY A 24 -4.36 6.27 -2.15
C GLY A 24 -5.14 5.60 -3.28
N TYR A 25 -5.88 4.56 -2.95
CA TYR A 25 -6.67 3.77 -3.90
C TYR A 25 -8.12 4.22 -4.00
N CYS A 26 -8.49 5.40 -3.48
CA CYS A 26 -9.85 5.92 -3.55
C CYS A 26 -10.29 6.10 -5.01
N GLY A 27 -11.33 5.38 -5.42
CA GLY A 27 -11.83 5.42 -6.79
C GLY A 27 -10.93 4.75 -7.82
N HIS A 28 -9.84 4.10 -7.41
CA HIS A 28 -8.86 3.45 -8.29
C HIS A 28 -8.88 1.93 -8.10
N THR A 29 -10.02 1.31 -8.41
CA THR A 29 -10.21 -0.15 -8.26
C THR A 29 -9.22 -0.97 -9.10
N SER A 30 -8.83 -0.46 -10.28
CA SER A 30 -7.85 -1.13 -11.13
C SER A 30 -6.46 -1.15 -10.52
N GLU A 31 -6.06 -0.09 -9.83
CA GLU A 31 -4.77 -0.02 -9.14
C GLU A 31 -4.72 -0.97 -7.94
N LEU A 32 -5.80 -1.05 -7.17
CA LEU A 32 -5.92 -2.01 -6.08
C LEU A 32 -5.88 -3.45 -6.60
N ALA A 33 -6.58 -3.75 -7.70
CA ALA A 33 -6.57 -5.06 -8.31
C ALA A 33 -5.16 -5.46 -8.76
N SER A 34 -4.42 -4.54 -9.38
CA SER A 34 -3.03 -4.76 -9.78
C SER A 34 -2.12 -5.00 -8.59
N ALA A 35 -2.27 -4.22 -7.52
CA ALA A 35 -1.52 -4.39 -6.29
C ALA A 35 -1.78 -5.77 -5.66
N ARG A 36 -3.03 -6.20 -5.61
CA ARG A 36 -3.41 -7.52 -5.09
C ARG A 36 -2.78 -8.66 -5.87
N LEU A 37 -2.73 -8.55 -7.19
CA LEU A 37 -2.06 -9.55 -8.03
C LEU A 37 -0.57 -9.65 -7.69
N ARG A 38 0.11 -8.51 -7.48
CA ARG A 38 1.51 -8.50 -7.05
C ARG A 38 1.69 -9.14 -5.68
N TRP A 39 0.81 -8.85 -4.72
CA TRP A 39 0.87 -9.43 -3.38
C TRP A 39 0.64 -10.95 -3.41
N GLN A 40 -0.34 -11.42 -4.19
CA GLN A 40 -0.61 -12.84 -4.35
C GLN A 40 0.57 -13.56 -4.98
N ALA A 41 1.18 -12.97 -5.99
CA ALA A 41 2.38 -13.53 -6.62
C ALA A 41 3.55 -13.60 -5.63
N ALA A 42 3.73 -12.57 -4.81
CA ALA A 42 4.78 -12.54 -3.79
C ALA A 42 4.62 -13.66 -2.74
N ARG A 43 3.38 -13.96 -2.34
CA ARG A 43 3.10 -15.01 -1.37
C ARG A 43 3.30 -16.43 -1.93
N GLN A 44 3.34 -16.59 -3.23
CA GLN A 44 3.49 -17.89 -3.89
C GLN A 44 4.95 -18.23 -4.22
N ILE A 45 5.89 -17.39 -3.84
CA ILE A 45 7.31 -17.65 -4.04
C ILE A 45 7.69 -18.90 -3.22
N PRO A 46 8.34 -19.93 -3.83
CA PRO A 46 8.74 -21.12 -3.11
C PRO A 46 9.67 -20.80 -1.95
N ILE A 47 9.49 -21.52 -0.86
CA ILE A 47 10.31 -21.37 0.33
C ILE A 47 11.66 -22.03 0.08
N ASP A 48 12.71 -21.22 0.03
CA ASP A 48 14.08 -21.70 -0.04
C ASP A 48 14.79 -21.22 1.23
N PRO A 49 15.26 -22.14 2.10
CA PRO A 49 15.97 -21.76 3.32
C PRO A 49 17.18 -20.88 3.07
N ALA A 50 17.84 -21.03 1.92
CA ALA A 50 18.98 -20.20 1.55
C ALA A 50 18.59 -18.74 1.27
N LEU A 51 17.32 -18.47 0.96
CA LEU A 51 16.78 -17.15 0.64
C LEU A 51 15.82 -16.63 1.72
N ALA A 52 15.77 -17.29 2.88
CA ALA A 52 14.80 -16.97 3.94
C ALA A 52 14.83 -15.49 4.33
N ASP A 53 16.01 -14.93 4.60
CA ASP A 53 16.14 -13.53 5.00
C ASP A 53 15.66 -12.56 3.91
N LYS A 54 16.00 -12.86 2.67
CA LYS A 54 15.58 -12.04 1.52
C LYS A 54 14.07 -12.11 1.34
N ASN A 55 13.50 -13.31 1.43
CA ASN A 55 12.06 -13.49 1.27
C ASN A 55 11.29 -12.85 2.42
N CYS A 56 11.78 -12.96 3.66
CA CYS A 56 11.15 -12.30 4.81
C CYS A 56 11.13 -10.78 4.68
N ARG A 57 12.20 -10.18 4.18
CA ARG A 57 12.22 -8.73 3.92
C ARG A 57 11.22 -8.35 2.85
N ALA A 58 11.13 -9.14 1.78
CA ALA A 58 10.15 -8.91 0.71
C ALA A 58 8.72 -9.01 1.23
N PHE A 59 8.42 -10.01 2.05
CA PHE A 59 7.10 -10.16 2.68
C PHE A 59 6.79 -8.99 3.59
N GLY A 60 7.75 -8.53 4.38
CA GLY A 60 7.59 -7.34 5.24
C GLY A 60 7.28 -6.08 4.46
N MET A 61 7.93 -5.88 3.32
CA MET A 61 7.67 -4.74 2.44
C MET A 61 6.26 -4.81 1.84
N GLN A 62 5.82 -5.97 1.38
CA GLN A 62 4.47 -6.16 0.84
C GLN A 62 3.41 -6.01 1.93
N PHE A 63 3.66 -6.51 3.12
CA PHE A 63 2.79 -6.32 4.27
C PHE A 63 2.62 -4.83 4.59
N TYR A 64 3.71 -4.08 4.62
CA TYR A 64 3.67 -2.63 4.85
C TYR A 64 2.86 -1.91 3.77
N GLU A 65 3.05 -2.29 2.51
CA GLU A 65 2.28 -1.73 1.39
C GLU A 65 0.79 -2.01 1.55
N ALA A 66 0.41 -3.24 1.92
CA ALA A 66 -0.98 -3.61 2.12
C ALA A 66 -1.61 -2.86 3.30
N VAL A 67 -0.90 -2.69 4.41
CA VAL A 67 -1.36 -1.90 5.56
C VAL A 67 -1.56 -0.43 5.17
N THR A 68 -0.62 0.13 4.44
CA THR A 68 -0.69 1.52 3.97
C THR A 68 -1.88 1.71 3.02
N ALA A 69 -2.09 0.77 2.10
CA ALA A 69 -3.23 0.78 1.19
C ALA A 69 -4.55 0.71 1.97
N ARG A 70 -4.62 -0.12 3.01
CA ARG A 70 -5.80 -0.25 3.85
C ARG A 70 -6.10 1.05 4.59
N GLN A 71 -5.08 1.71 5.14
CA GLN A 71 -5.23 3.00 5.80
C GLN A 71 -5.75 4.07 4.83
N ALA A 72 -5.17 4.14 3.63
CA ALA A 72 -5.60 5.08 2.61
C ALA A 72 -7.05 4.81 2.17
N THR A 73 -7.42 3.54 1.98
CA THR A 73 -8.77 3.16 1.59
C THR A 73 -9.78 3.48 2.68
N SER A 74 -9.44 3.29 3.96
CA SER A 74 -10.34 3.60 5.07
C SER A 74 -10.68 5.07 5.17
N ALA A 75 -9.79 5.95 4.70
CA ALA A 75 -10.02 7.38 4.65
C ALA A 75 -10.98 7.81 3.54
N CYS A 76 -11.27 6.93 2.58
CA CYS A 76 -12.20 7.19 1.49
C CYS A 76 -13.63 7.06 2.00
N GLN A 77 -14.40 8.12 1.97
CA GLN A 77 -15.78 8.11 2.49
C GLN A 77 -16.81 7.64 1.48
N ASP A 78 -16.48 7.67 0.20
CA ASP A 78 -17.41 7.41 -0.88
C ASP A 78 -16.93 6.25 -1.75
N GLY A 79 -17.83 5.32 -2.02
CA GLY A 79 -17.57 4.24 -2.94
C GLY A 79 -18.46 3.05 -2.64
N ILE A 80 -19.11 2.55 -3.68
CA ILE A 80 -19.93 1.33 -3.61
C ILE A 80 -19.10 0.15 -3.12
N ASP A 81 -17.81 0.14 -3.48
CA ASP A 81 -16.91 -0.97 -3.21
C ASP A 81 -16.03 -0.74 -1.97
N HIS A 82 -16.25 0.35 -1.24
CA HIS A 82 -15.41 0.73 -0.09
C HIS A 82 -15.32 -0.39 0.95
N GLN A 83 -16.46 -0.91 1.38
CA GLN A 83 -16.50 -1.96 2.41
C GLN A 83 -15.88 -3.27 1.89
N ARG A 84 -16.14 -3.61 0.64
CA ARG A 84 -15.55 -4.79 -0.01
C ARG A 84 -14.03 -4.65 -0.08
N ASP A 85 -13.53 -3.49 -0.46
CA ASP A 85 -12.09 -3.24 -0.57
C ASP A 85 -11.40 -3.34 0.79
N LEU A 86 -12.02 -2.84 1.84
CA LEU A 86 -11.48 -2.98 3.20
C LEU A 86 -11.38 -4.45 3.63
N VAL A 87 -12.41 -5.24 3.36
CA VAL A 87 -12.41 -6.68 3.65
C VAL A 87 -11.32 -7.41 2.88
N LEU A 88 -11.16 -7.08 1.60
CA LEU A 88 -10.11 -7.68 0.76
C LEU A 88 -8.72 -7.31 1.26
N LEU A 89 -8.51 -6.06 1.66
CA LEU A 89 -7.22 -5.60 2.20
C LEU A 89 -6.93 -6.25 3.55
N ASP A 90 -7.91 -6.39 4.43
CA ASP A 90 -7.75 -7.09 5.69
C ASP A 90 -7.33 -8.56 5.47
N SER A 91 -7.90 -9.21 4.46
CA SER A 91 -7.54 -10.57 4.07
C SER A 91 -6.09 -10.66 3.58
N GLU A 92 -5.63 -9.71 2.78
CA GLU A 92 -4.24 -9.65 2.31
C GLU A 92 -3.26 -9.42 3.47
N ILE A 93 -3.60 -8.52 4.38
CA ILE A 93 -2.80 -8.21 5.56
C ILE A 93 -2.66 -9.46 6.43
N GLU A 94 -3.76 -10.15 6.70
CA GLU A 94 -3.76 -11.38 7.49
C GLU A 94 -2.91 -12.47 6.84
N ALA A 95 -3.01 -12.65 5.54
CA ALA A 95 -2.22 -13.63 4.80
C ALA A 95 -0.71 -13.36 4.90
N PHE A 96 -0.29 -12.10 4.78
CA PHE A 96 1.11 -11.74 4.97
C PHE A 96 1.57 -11.88 6.41
N ASN A 97 0.73 -11.51 7.36
CA ASN A 97 1.04 -11.65 8.78
C ASN A 97 1.30 -13.13 9.15
N GLU A 98 0.46 -14.03 8.69
CA GLU A 98 0.63 -15.45 8.89
C GLU A 98 1.90 -15.99 8.22
N LEU A 99 2.15 -15.56 6.98
CA LEU A 99 3.32 -15.94 6.23
C LEU A 99 4.62 -15.49 6.92
N ILE A 100 4.65 -14.25 7.40
CA ILE A 100 5.79 -13.71 8.14
C ILE A 100 5.98 -14.47 9.45
N ALA A 101 4.90 -14.73 10.17
CA ALA A 101 4.97 -15.45 11.44
C ALA A 101 5.51 -16.88 11.27
N THR A 102 5.17 -17.55 10.18
CA THR A 102 5.60 -18.93 9.94
C THR A 102 6.97 -19.02 9.27
N GLN A 103 7.33 -18.07 8.41
CA GLN A 103 8.55 -18.10 7.61
C GLN A 103 9.71 -17.33 8.21
N CYS A 104 9.43 -16.32 9.01
CA CYS A 104 10.42 -15.36 9.50
C CYS A 104 10.74 -15.56 10.98
N SER A 105 10.14 -16.53 11.63
CA SER A 105 10.44 -16.88 13.01
C SER A 105 11.68 -17.78 13.02
N GLY A 106 12.82 -17.21 13.34
CA GLY A 106 14.00 -18.00 13.28
C GLY A 106 15.06 -17.81 14.26
#